data_3e3d61c9e2093e7bee9255c050bfa618
#
_entry.id   3e3d61c9e2093e7bee9255c050bfa618
#
_cell.length_a   1.000
_cell.length_b   1.000
_cell.length_c   1.000
_cell.angle_alpha   90.00
_cell.angle_beta   90.00
_cell.angle_gamma   90.00
#
_symmetry.space_group_name_H-M   'P 1'
#
loop_
_entity.id
_entity.type
_entity.pdbx_description
1 polymer ?
#
loop_
_entity_poly.entity_id
_entity_poly.type
_entity_poly.pdbx_seq_one_letter_code
_entity_poly.pdbx_strand_id
1 'polypeptide(L)'
;MYKEETKFWHEIKAFATKNYSKLSLTRLENSAAHGTPDVLGYNSFGHFFTVELKVKKSKKIPFSPHQISFHVRHPKNTFIMVKTQPKALVPLAIKLYEGTKIRGLRDGVPGIKPVACGLDACCLFLDRV
;
A
#
# COMPACT_ATOMS: atom_id res chain seq x y z
N MET A 1 7.13 -10.00 -5.52
CA MET A 1 7.24 -9.12 -4.33
C MET A 1 8.59 -9.34 -3.68
N TYR A 2 9.30 -8.28 -3.42
CA TYR A 2 10.64 -8.36 -2.82
C TYR A 2 10.57 -8.79 -1.35
N LYS A 3 11.73 -9.17 -0.80
CA LYS A 3 11.82 -9.71 0.58
C LYS A 3 11.27 -8.74 1.63
N GLU A 4 11.58 -7.45 1.52
CA GLU A 4 11.10 -6.43 2.45
C GLU A 4 9.59 -6.24 2.37
N GLU A 5 9.02 -6.26 1.16
CA GLU A 5 7.57 -6.18 0.96
C GLU A 5 6.87 -7.44 1.45
N THR A 6 7.51 -8.60 1.35
CA THR A 6 6.98 -9.85 1.91
C THR A 6 6.88 -9.77 3.43
N LYS A 7 7.91 -9.26 4.09
CA LYS A 7 7.89 -9.04 5.55
C LYS A 7 6.81 -8.03 5.93
N PHE A 8 6.69 -6.96 5.17
CA PHE A 8 5.68 -5.93 5.38
C PHE A 8 4.27 -6.51 5.23
N TRP A 9 4.05 -7.34 4.21
CA TRP A 9 2.79 -8.05 4.02
C TRP A 9 2.42 -8.88 5.26
N HIS A 10 3.35 -9.67 5.79
CA HIS A 10 3.09 -10.48 6.98
C HIS A 10 2.75 -9.64 8.20
N GLU A 11 3.42 -8.50 8.37
CA GLU A 11 3.12 -7.54 9.44
C GLU A 11 1.69 -6.99 9.34
N ILE A 12 1.30 -6.56 8.14
CA ILE A 12 -0.05 -6.02 7.88
C ILE A 12 -1.11 -7.11 8.13
N LYS A 13 -0.89 -8.31 7.59
CA LYS A 13 -1.84 -9.42 7.70
C LYS A 13 -2.05 -9.83 9.15
N ALA A 14 -0.99 -9.95 9.92
CA ALA A 14 -1.06 -10.30 11.34
C ALA A 14 -1.82 -9.24 12.14
N PHE A 15 -1.51 -7.97 11.91
CA PHE A 15 -2.17 -6.85 12.58
C PHE A 15 -3.67 -6.80 12.26
N ALA A 16 -4.02 -6.89 10.97
CA ALA A 16 -5.42 -6.83 10.53
C ALA A 16 -6.22 -8.01 11.06
N THR A 17 -5.67 -9.22 11.01
CA THR A 17 -6.34 -10.41 11.53
C THR A 17 -6.67 -10.27 13.01
N LYS A 18 -5.78 -9.68 13.78
CA LYS A 18 -5.95 -9.49 15.23
C LYS A 18 -6.94 -8.37 15.56
N ASN A 19 -6.88 -7.27 14.83
CA ASN A 19 -7.54 -6.03 15.24
C ASN A 19 -8.74 -5.62 14.37
N TYR A 20 -8.86 -6.16 13.16
CA TYR A 20 -9.91 -5.82 12.19
C TYR A 20 -10.45 -7.10 11.55
N SER A 21 -11.25 -7.84 12.30
CA SER A 21 -11.71 -9.19 11.92
C SER A 21 -12.53 -9.24 10.63
N LYS A 22 -13.19 -8.14 10.26
CA LYS A 22 -13.99 -8.05 9.04
C LYS A 22 -13.20 -7.54 7.83
N LEU A 23 -11.95 -7.15 8.03
CA LEU A 23 -11.06 -6.72 6.96
C LEU A 23 -10.36 -7.95 6.39
N SER A 24 -10.76 -8.37 5.20
CA SER A 24 -10.17 -9.50 4.51
C SER A 24 -9.07 -9.02 3.57
N LEU A 25 -7.86 -9.52 3.75
CA LEU A 25 -6.72 -9.18 2.92
C LEU A 25 -6.17 -10.45 2.28
N THR A 26 -6.04 -10.44 0.96
CA THR A 26 -5.52 -11.57 0.18
C THR A 26 -4.32 -11.09 -0.63
N ARG A 27 -3.20 -11.79 -0.48
CA ARG A 27 -2.01 -11.52 -1.29
C ARG A 27 -2.23 -12.07 -2.69
N LEU A 28 -2.02 -11.22 -3.69
CA LEU A 28 -2.12 -11.62 -5.09
C LEU A 28 -0.75 -12.05 -5.59
N GLU A 29 -0.65 -13.29 -6.04
CA GLU A 29 0.56 -13.86 -6.62
C GLU A 29 0.28 -14.18 -8.08
N ASN A 30 0.60 -13.26 -8.97
CA ASN A 30 0.34 -13.45 -10.39
C ASN A 30 1.54 -12.98 -11.21
N SER A 31 2.41 -13.93 -11.58
CA SER A 31 3.58 -13.64 -12.40
C SER A 31 3.23 -13.32 -13.84
N ALA A 32 2.03 -13.65 -14.31
CA ALA A 32 1.60 -13.43 -15.69
C ALA A 32 0.95 -12.07 -15.93
N ALA A 33 0.45 -11.41 -14.87
CA ALA A 33 -0.23 -10.11 -14.98
C ALA A 33 0.67 -9.02 -14.38
N HIS A 34 1.44 -8.36 -15.23
CA HIS A 34 2.31 -7.27 -14.82
C HIS A 34 1.51 -6.08 -14.29
N GLY A 35 1.98 -5.49 -13.20
CA GLY A 35 1.36 -4.31 -12.61
C GLY A 35 0.17 -4.59 -11.70
N THR A 36 -0.25 -5.84 -11.54
CA THR A 36 -1.28 -6.22 -10.57
C THR A 36 -0.83 -5.85 -9.17
N PRO A 37 -1.67 -5.17 -8.37
CA PRO A 37 -1.30 -4.83 -6.99
C PRO A 37 -1.04 -6.06 -6.13
N ASP A 38 -0.28 -5.88 -5.06
CA ASP A 38 0.12 -6.97 -4.17
C ASP A 38 -1.03 -7.58 -3.38
N VAL A 39 -2.03 -6.76 -3.03
CA VAL A 39 -3.09 -7.14 -2.09
C VAL A 39 -4.46 -6.78 -2.64
N LEU A 40 -5.38 -7.73 -2.56
CA LEU A 40 -6.81 -7.50 -2.74
C LEU A 40 -7.47 -7.50 -1.36
N GLY A 41 -8.23 -6.45 -1.06
CA GLY A 41 -8.95 -6.33 0.20
C GLY A 41 -10.46 -6.31 0.01
N TYR A 42 -11.15 -6.71 1.06
CA TYR A 42 -12.61 -6.61 1.16
C TYR A 42 -12.96 -6.17 2.58
N ASN A 43 -13.75 -5.10 2.72
CA ASN A 43 -13.91 -4.46 4.01
C ASN A 43 -15.30 -4.64 4.64
N SER A 44 -15.47 -4.07 5.83
CA SER A 44 -16.71 -4.14 6.62
C SER A 44 -17.93 -3.57 5.89
N PHE A 45 -17.70 -2.64 4.97
CA PHE A 45 -18.77 -2.01 4.19
C PHE A 45 -19.10 -2.76 2.90
N GLY A 46 -18.45 -3.90 2.65
CA GLY A 46 -18.69 -4.69 1.46
C GLY A 46 -18.02 -4.14 0.20
N HIS A 47 -16.93 -3.41 0.34
CA HIS A 47 -16.21 -2.85 -0.79
C HIS A 47 -14.88 -3.54 -1.01
N PHE A 48 -14.56 -3.82 -2.26
CA PHE A 48 -13.23 -4.26 -2.67
C PHE A 48 -12.30 -3.06 -2.82
N PHE A 49 -11.03 -3.29 -2.56
CA PHE A 49 -9.95 -2.33 -2.82
C PHE A 49 -8.67 -3.09 -3.08
N THR A 50 -7.67 -2.40 -3.63
CA THR A 50 -6.33 -2.96 -3.82
C THR A 50 -5.29 -2.14 -3.10
N VAL A 51 -4.19 -2.79 -2.71
CA VAL A 51 -3.04 -2.11 -2.09
C VAL A 51 -1.75 -2.59 -2.75
N GLU A 52 -0.95 -1.65 -3.24
CA GLU A 52 0.43 -1.87 -3.66
C GLU A 52 1.34 -1.62 -2.47
N LEU A 53 2.22 -2.57 -2.16
CA LEU A 53 3.12 -2.46 -1.03
C LEU A 53 4.49 -2.00 -1.49
N LYS A 54 5.06 -1.00 -0.80
CA LYS A 54 6.41 -0.51 -1.05
C LYS A 54 7.15 -0.29 0.26
N VAL A 55 8.42 -0.69 0.26
CA VAL A 55 9.35 -0.36 1.34
C VAL A 55 10.41 0.55 0.73
N LYS A 56 10.50 1.80 1.22
CA LYS A 56 11.39 2.79 0.63
C LYS A 56 12.59 3.10 1.51
N LYS A 57 13.69 3.43 0.85
CA LYS A 57 14.94 3.91 1.49
C LYS A 57 15.26 5.35 1.09
N SER A 58 14.56 5.92 0.13
CA SER A 58 14.80 7.26 -0.42
C SER A 58 13.47 7.97 -0.68
N LYS A 59 13.55 9.25 -1.14
CA LYS A 59 12.34 10.04 -1.44
C LYS A 59 11.55 9.51 -2.62
N LYS A 60 12.25 8.97 -3.63
CA LYS A 60 11.61 8.40 -4.81
C LYS A 60 11.27 6.95 -4.56
N ILE A 61 10.06 6.55 -4.95
CA ILE A 61 9.59 5.18 -4.82
C ILE A 61 9.59 4.55 -6.20
N PRO A 62 10.31 3.43 -6.42
CA PRO A 62 10.32 2.79 -7.73
C PRO A 62 8.99 2.10 -8.02
N PHE A 63 8.39 2.45 -9.16
CA PHE A 63 7.22 1.76 -9.69
C PHE A 63 7.50 1.38 -11.14
N SER A 64 7.08 0.18 -11.55
CA SER A 64 7.16 -0.21 -12.94
C SER A 64 6.14 0.56 -13.78
N PRO A 65 6.35 0.68 -15.11
CA PRO A 65 5.34 1.28 -15.98
C PRO A 65 3.98 0.58 -15.89
N HIS A 66 3.95 -0.73 -15.68
CA HIS A 66 2.72 -1.49 -15.52
C HIS A 66 1.98 -1.14 -14.24
N GLN A 67 2.70 -0.94 -13.13
CA GLN A 67 2.10 -0.50 -11.87
C GLN A 67 1.49 0.89 -12.00
N ILE A 68 2.17 1.80 -12.67
CA ILE A 68 1.67 3.15 -12.94
C ILE A 68 0.42 3.08 -13.81
N SER A 69 0.45 2.31 -14.90
CA SER A 69 -0.68 2.14 -15.80
C SER A 69 -1.91 1.60 -15.07
N PHE A 70 -1.72 0.59 -14.22
CA PHE A 70 -2.82 0.02 -13.43
C PHE A 70 -3.51 1.10 -12.58
N HIS A 71 -2.75 1.89 -11.83
CA HIS A 71 -3.31 2.88 -10.93
C HIS A 71 -3.92 4.07 -11.67
N VAL A 72 -3.40 4.42 -12.82
CA VAL A 72 -4.00 5.46 -13.68
C VAL A 72 -5.36 5.00 -14.23
N ARG A 73 -5.47 3.73 -14.62
CA ARG A 73 -6.73 3.18 -15.16
C ARG A 73 -7.76 2.86 -14.08
N HIS A 74 -7.33 2.72 -12.82
CA HIS A 74 -8.21 2.34 -11.71
C HIS A 74 -8.09 3.36 -10.58
N PRO A 75 -8.72 4.56 -10.73
CA PRO A 75 -8.52 5.65 -9.76
C PRO A 75 -9.30 5.49 -8.46
N LYS A 76 -10.28 4.59 -8.40
CA LYS A 76 -11.12 4.41 -7.21
C LYS A 76 -10.72 3.14 -6.45
N ASN A 77 -10.67 3.25 -5.13
CA ASN A 77 -10.40 2.13 -4.22
C ASN A 77 -9.10 1.39 -4.54
N THR A 78 -8.11 2.13 -5.00
CA THR A 78 -6.76 1.63 -5.21
C THR A 78 -5.80 2.46 -4.37
N PHE A 79 -4.92 1.80 -3.61
CA PHE A 79 -4.07 2.44 -2.63
C PHE A 79 -2.64 1.95 -2.74
N ILE A 80 -1.73 2.74 -2.20
CA ILE A 80 -0.31 2.41 -2.09
C ILE A 80 0.08 2.58 -0.63
N MET A 81 0.56 1.52 0.00
CA MET A 81 1.04 1.57 1.38
C MET A 81 2.55 1.51 1.38
N VAL A 82 3.16 2.52 1.99
CA VAL A 82 4.60 2.73 1.97
C VAL A 82 5.14 2.64 3.39
N LYS A 83 6.10 1.74 3.58
CA LYS A 83 6.87 1.64 4.82
C LYS A 83 8.24 2.27 4.57
N THR A 84 8.61 3.26 5.36
CA THR A 84 9.94 3.86 5.33
C THR A 84 10.86 3.02 6.20
N GLN A 85 11.97 2.53 5.63
CA GLN A 85 12.97 1.82 6.43
C GLN A 85 13.69 2.80 7.35
N PRO A 86 13.82 2.47 8.65
CA PRO A 86 14.52 3.35 9.57
C PRO A 86 16.00 3.46 9.19
N LYS A 87 16.48 4.70 9.09
CA LYS A 87 17.90 5.03 9.10
C LYS A 87 18.19 5.73 10.42
N ALA A 88 19.46 5.93 10.75
CA ALA A 88 19.89 6.41 12.07
C ALA A 88 19.13 7.63 12.63
N LEU A 89 18.56 8.48 11.78
CA LEU A 89 17.82 9.69 12.21
C LEU A 89 16.42 9.79 11.57
N VAL A 90 15.96 8.76 10.85
CA VAL A 90 14.64 8.76 10.22
C VAL A 90 13.81 7.67 10.89
N PRO A 91 12.74 8.05 11.61
CA PRO A 91 11.88 7.07 12.28
C PRO A 91 11.12 6.21 11.27
N LEU A 92 10.79 5.00 11.69
CA LEU A 92 9.89 4.12 10.95
C LEU A 92 8.56 4.84 10.72
N ALA A 93 8.09 4.85 9.48
CA ALA A 93 6.79 5.40 9.13
C ALA A 93 6.06 4.47 8.17
N ILE A 94 4.77 4.28 8.41
CA ILE A 94 3.87 3.57 7.50
C ILE A 94 2.80 4.57 7.07
N LYS A 95 2.66 4.77 5.76
CA LYS A 95 1.74 5.75 5.20
C LYS A 95 0.93 5.12 4.08
N LEU A 96 -0.35 5.44 4.05
CA LEU A 96 -1.26 4.99 2.99
C LEU A 96 -1.58 6.17 2.08
N TYR A 97 -1.42 5.97 0.78
CA TYR A 97 -1.73 6.98 -0.25
C TYR A 97 -2.80 6.45 -1.19
N GLU A 98 -3.59 7.37 -1.75
CA GLU A 98 -4.46 7.02 -2.88
C GLU A 98 -3.61 6.61 -4.09
N GLY A 99 -4.08 5.62 -4.83
CA GLY A 99 -3.37 5.13 -6.02
C GLY A 99 -3.15 6.19 -7.09
N THR A 100 -4.02 7.19 -7.14
CA THR A 100 -3.89 8.33 -8.06
C THR A 100 -2.63 9.16 -7.85
N LYS A 101 -1.98 9.03 -6.70
CA LYS A 101 -0.75 9.76 -6.37
C LYS A 101 0.53 9.06 -6.85
N ILE A 102 0.39 7.95 -7.58
CA ILE A 102 1.54 7.09 -7.93
C ILE A 102 2.65 7.82 -8.69
N ARG A 103 2.31 8.71 -9.61
CA ARG A 103 3.33 9.45 -10.38
C ARG A 103 4.12 10.41 -9.50
N GLY A 104 3.44 11.12 -8.60
CA GLY A 104 4.12 12.01 -7.65
C GLY A 104 5.02 11.25 -6.69
N LEU A 105 4.58 10.08 -6.22
CA LEU A 105 5.39 9.22 -5.35
C LEU A 105 6.62 8.69 -6.09
N ARG A 106 6.47 8.28 -7.35
CA ARG A 106 7.59 7.86 -8.19
C ARG A 106 8.62 8.97 -8.34
N ASP A 107 8.17 10.20 -8.58
CA ASP A 107 9.04 11.32 -8.86
C ASP A 107 9.60 11.98 -7.60
N GLY A 108 9.14 11.58 -6.43
CA GLY A 108 9.57 12.15 -5.16
C GLY A 108 9.07 13.58 -4.93
N VAL A 109 7.90 13.92 -5.47
CA VAL A 109 7.29 15.24 -5.32
C VAL A 109 7.02 15.51 -3.85
N PRO A 110 7.48 16.66 -3.30
CA PRO A 110 7.21 16.99 -1.90
C PRO A 110 5.75 17.36 -1.67
N GLY A 111 5.27 17.13 -0.44
CA GLY A 111 3.96 17.60 -0.02
C GLY A 111 2.78 16.70 -0.41
N ILE A 112 3.02 15.50 -0.95
CA ILE A 112 1.94 14.55 -1.18
C ILE A 112 1.42 14.04 0.16
N LYS A 113 0.13 14.25 0.43
CA LYS A 113 -0.46 13.89 1.71
C LYS A 113 -0.98 12.46 1.69
N PRO A 114 -0.62 11.63 2.68
CA PRO A 114 -1.25 10.33 2.87
C PRO A 114 -2.68 10.48 3.37
N VAL A 115 -3.50 9.46 3.12
CA VAL A 115 -4.85 9.39 3.70
C VAL A 115 -4.83 8.83 5.12
N ALA A 116 -3.76 8.14 5.49
CA ALA A 116 -3.58 7.62 6.85
C ALA A 116 -2.10 7.41 7.13
N CYS A 117 -1.72 7.56 8.40
CA CYS A 117 -0.37 7.33 8.90
C CYS A 117 -0.42 6.36 10.07
N GLY A 118 0.49 5.37 10.06
CA GLY A 118 0.52 4.32 11.06
C GLY A 118 -0.34 3.12 10.66
N LEU A 119 0.06 1.94 11.09
CA LEU A 119 -0.58 0.70 10.66
C LEU A 119 -2.03 0.63 11.09
N ASP A 120 -2.35 1.03 12.33
CA ASP A 120 -3.72 1.04 12.83
C ASP A 120 -4.62 2.00 12.03
N ALA A 121 -4.17 3.23 11.81
CA ALA A 121 -4.94 4.21 11.03
C ALA A 121 -5.12 3.76 9.58
N CYS A 122 -4.11 3.15 8.99
CA CYS A 122 -4.20 2.61 7.63
C CYS A 122 -5.25 1.50 7.54
N CYS A 123 -5.24 0.56 8.47
CA CYS A 123 -6.22 -0.53 8.50
C CYS A 123 -7.64 0.00 8.78
N LEU A 124 -7.78 0.96 9.68
CA LEU A 124 -9.07 1.59 9.95
C LEU A 124 -9.63 2.27 8.69
N PHE A 125 -8.80 3.01 7.97
CA PHE A 125 -9.19 3.66 6.73
C PHE A 125 -9.66 2.63 5.69
N LEU A 126 -8.87 1.58 5.48
CA LEU A 126 -9.20 0.53 4.50
C LEU A 126 -10.47 -0.23 4.87
N ASP A 127 -10.73 -0.43 6.15
CA ASP A 127 -11.93 -1.12 6.62
C ASP A 127 -13.20 -0.31 6.39
N ARG A 128 -13.09 0.96 6.06
CA ARG A 128 -14.23 1.87 5.91
C ARG A 128 -14.28 2.63 4.59
N VAL A 129 -13.38 2.32 3.70
CA VAL A 129 -13.36 2.98 2.38
C VAL A 129 -14.48 2.50 1.46
#